data_cbeff507142ea43b6fc2de1f71453491
#
_entry.id   cbeff507142ea43b6fc2de1f71453491
#
_cell.length_a   1.000
_cell.length_b   1.000
_cell.length_c   1.000
_cell.angle_alpha   90.00
_cell.angle_beta   90.00
_cell.angle_gamma   90.00
#
_symmetry.space_group_name_H-M   'P 1'
#
loop_
_entity.id
_entity.type
_entity.pdbx_description
1 polymer ?
#
loop_
_entity_poly.entity_id
_entity_poly.type
_entity_poly.pdbx_seq_one_letter_code
_entity_poly.pdbx_strand_id
1 'polypeptide(L)'
;MKSRIESNNEEREMERDYEESITEIADTQSLSNSDETEIHDLLAGYVDKDGVCHKTFTIREMTGADEEYIHRADIKSNGARVITALLSRCVLSVGTLTKKSVGNPKEWENIFKEMLSGDRDIIMLAIRRESVGDTIEVTHTCPN
;
A
#
# COMPACT_ATOMS: atom_id res chain seq x y z
N MET A 1 1.98 30.63 28.89
CA MET A 1 2.51 30.44 27.54
C MET A 1 3.32 29.15 27.55
N LYS A 2 2.79 28.08 27.00
CA LYS A 2 3.60 26.86 26.77
C LYS A 2 4.66 27.18 25.71
N SER A 3 5.90 26.80 25.96
CA SER A 3 6.99 27.11 25.04
C SER A 3 6.84 26.27 23.76
N ARG A 4 7.27 26.81 22.62
CA ARG A 4 7.25 26.14 21.31
C ARG A 4 7.98 24.78 21.32
N ILE A 5 8.82 24.55 22.30
CA ILE A 5 9.59 23.31 22.51
C ILE A 5 8.72 22.22 23.16
N GLU A 6 7.80 22.59 24.06
CA GLU A 6 6.88 21.67 24.72
C GLU A 6 5.81 21.15 23.74
N SER A 7 5.32 22.02 22.85
CA SER A 7 4.36 21.65 21.80
C SER A 7 4.96 20.66 20.81
N ASN A 8 6.23 20.84 20.40
CA ASN A 8 6.92 19.91 19.50
C ASN A 8 7.22 18.54 20.15
N ASN A 9 7.37 18.49 21.47
CA ASN A 9 7.58 17.22 22.17
C ASN A 9 6.27 16.43 22.32
N GLU A 10 5.17 17.10 22.60
CA GLU A 10 3.84 16.48 22.69
C GLU A 10 3.40 15.88 21.32
N GLU A 11 3.70 16.57 20.22
CA GLU A 11 3.43 16.06 18.86
C GLU A 11 4.27 14.81 18.51
N ARG A 12 5.54 14.80 18.90
CA ARG A 12 6.44 13.66 18.66
C ARG A 12 6.13 12.44 19.55
N GLU A 13 5.61 12.67 20.73
CA GLU A 13 5.14 11.60 21.62
C GLU A 13 3.85 10.97 21.08
N MET A 14 2.90 11.78 20.59
CA MET A 14 1.69 11.30 19.94
C MET A 14 1.98 10.52 18.64
N GLU A 15 2.95 10.94 17.84
CA GLU A 15 3.36 10.22 16.63
C GLU A 15 3.99 8.87 16.97
N ARG A 16 4.81 8.78 18.01
CA ARG A 16 5.40 7.51 18.46
C ARG A 16 4.36 6.53 19.00
N ASP A 17 3.44 7.00 19.83
CA ASP A 17 2.37 6.17 20.39
C ASP A 17 1.43 5.67 19.28
N TYR A 18 1.24 6.45 18.22
CA TYR A 18 0.45 6.05 17.05
C TYR A 18 1.18 5.00 16.19
N GLU A 19 2.49 5.15 15.99
CA GLU A 19 3.31 4.17 15.27
C GLU A 19 3.42 2.85 16.05
N GLU A 20 3.55 2.91 17.37
CA GLU A 20 3.65 1.72 18.23
C GLU A 20 2.31 0.96 18.28
N SER A 21 1.17 1.66 18.31
CA SER A 21 -0.17 1.04 18.25
C SER A 21 -0.46 0.37 16.90
N ILE A 22 0.06 0.90 15.79
CA ILE A 22 -0.06 0.28 14.45
C ILE A 22 0.79 -0.98 14.36
N THR A 23 1.96 -1.00 14.98
CA THR A 23 2.85 -2.16 14.98
C THR A 23 2.25 -3.31 15.79
N GLU A 24 1.61 -3.01 16.92
CA GLU A 24 0.95 -3.99 17.78
C GLU A 24 -0.30 -4.60 17.13
N ILE A 25 -1.07 -3.82 16.37
CA ILE A 25 -2.23 -4.32 15.62
C ILE A 25 -1.77 -5.21 14.44
N ALA A 26 -0.63 -4.91 13.81
CA ALA A 26 -0.09 -5.72 12.74
C ALA A 26 0.40 -7.11 13.21
N ASP A 27 0.91 -7.21 14.45
CA ASP A 27 1.35 -8.47 15.02
C ASP A 27 0.19 -9.35 15.54
N THR A 28 -0.94 -8.75 15.92
CA THR A 28 -2.11 -9.49 16.45
C THR A 28 -2.97 -10.11 15.33
N GLN A 29 -2.88 -9.63 14.10
CA GLN A 29 -3.62 -10.18 12.96
C GLN A 29 -2.94 -11.38 12.27
N SER A 30 -1.78 -11.82 12.76
CA SER A 30 -1.07 -12.99 12.22
C SER A 30 -1.58 -14.35 12.73
N LEU A 31 -2.66 -14.39 13.50
CA LEU A 31 -3.16 -15.60 14.17
C LEU A 31 -4.64 -15.91 13.92
N SER A 32 -5.13 -15.75 12.68
CA SER A 32 -6.34 -16.52 12.26
C SER A 32 -6.60 -16.30 10.78
N ASN A 33 -6.37 -17.26 10.05
CA ASN A 33 -6.94 -17.83 8.85
C ASN A 33 -5.85 -18.22 7.86
N SER A 34 -5.79 -19.51 7.58
CA SER A 34 -5.22 -20.11 6.38
C SER A 34 -6.03 -19.67 5.16
N ASP A 35 -6.08 -18.37 4.87
CA ASP A 35 -6.51 -17.87 3.59
C ASP A 35 -5.35 -18.07 2.62
N GLU A 36 -5.56 -18.92 1.63
CA GLU A 36 -4.70 -19.04 0.46
C GLU A 36 -4.65 -17.64 -0.16
N THR A 37 -3.59 -16.89 0.14
CA THR A 37 -3.39 -15.57 -0.44
C THR A 37 -3.27 -15.76 -1.95
N GLU A 38 -4.23 -15.24 -2.71
CA GLU A 38 -4.26 -15.40 -4.16
C GLU A 38 -2.99 -14.79 -4.77
N ILE A 39 -2.31 -15.57 -5.60
CA ILE A 39 -1.10 -15.14 -6.30
C ILE A 39 -1.52 -14.62 -7.67
N HIS A 40 -1.14 -13.38 -7.97
CA HIS A 40 -1.42 -12.72 -9.23
C HIS A 40 -0.14 -12.55 -10.04
N ASP A 41 -0.28 -12.45 -11.36
CA ASP A 41 0.83 -12.25 -12.29
C ASP A 41 0.98 -10.76 -12.68
N LEU A 42 2.24 -10.30 -12.77
CA LEU A 42 2.61 -9.03 -13.38
C LEU A 42 2.77 -9.21 -14.89
N LEU A 43 2.51 -8.17 -15.67
CA LEU A 43 2.68 -8.21 -17.12
C LEU A 43 4.15 -8.29 -17.54
N ALA A 44 4.95 -7.36 -17.07
CA ALA A 44 6.38 -7.29 -17.37
C ALA A 44 7.24 -7.86 -16.25
N GLY A 45 6.85 -7.63 -15.00
CA GLY A 45 7.58 -7.99 -13.82
C GLY A 45 8.51 -6.89 -13.32
N TYR A 46 8.94 -7.00 -12.08
CA TYR A 46 9.87 -6.10 -11.43
C TYR A 46 11.25 -6.74 -11.33
N VAL A 47 12.28 -6.04 -11.78
CA VAL A 47 13.67 -6.48 -11.67
C VAL A 47 14.30 -5.77 -10.48
N ASP A 48 14.79 -6.54 -9.52
CA ASP A 48 15.44 -6.02 -8.33
C ASP A 48 16.90 -5.61 -8.57
N LYS A 49 17.56 -5.12 -7.51
CA LYS A 49 18.96 -4.67 -7.56
C LYS A 49 19.95 -5.82 -7.88
N ASP A 50 19.56 -7.05 -7.61
CA ASP A 50 20.36 -8.25 -7.86
C ASP A 50 20.11 -8.82 -9.27
N GLY A 51 19.24 -8.19 -10.05
CA GLY A 51 18.87 -8.60 -11.40
C GLY A 51 17.84 -9.71 -11.47
N VAL A 52 17.19 -10.03 -10.36
CA VAL A 52 16.13 -11.06 -10.31
C VAL A 52 14.80 -10.44 -10.76
N CYS A 53 14.15 -11.09 -11.72
CA CYS A 53 12.85 -10.67 -12.21
C CYS A 53 11.72 -11.34 -11.42
N HIS A 54 10.95 -10.53 -10.70
CA HIS A 54 9.77 -10.95 -9.95
C HIS A 54 8.51 -10.74 -10.79
N LYS A 55 7.81 -11.82 -11.10
CA LYS A 55 6.64 -11.81 -12.00
C LYS A 55 5.30 -11.98 -11.31
N THR A 56 5.31 -12.24 -10.02
CA THR A 56 4.09 -12.48 -9.24
C THR A 56 3.97 -11.48 -8.10
N PHE A 57 2.75 -11.28 -7.62
CA PHE A 57 2.50 -10.48 -6.43
C PHE A 57 1.34 -11.05 -5.62
N THR A 58 1.29 -10.70 -4.34
CA THR A 58 0.17 -10.99 -3.46
C THR A 58 -0.31 -9.71 -2.81
N ILE A 59 -1.61 -9.63 -2.56
CA ILE A 59 -2.26 -8.45 -2.01
C ILE A 59 -3.17 -8.82 -0.84
N ARG A 60 -3.61 -7.81 -0.12
CA ARG A 60 -4.74 -7.86 0.79
C ARG A 60 -5.77 -6.80 0.43
N GLU A 61 -6.96 -6.97 0.91
CA GLU A 61 -8.02 -5.98 0.84
C GLU A 61 -7.58 -4.62 1.42
N MET A 62 -8.15 -3.55 0.88
CA MET A 62 -8.00 -2.20 1.41
C MET A 62 -8.87 -2.03 2.64
N THR A 63 -8.31 -1.47 3.69
CA THR A 63 -9.01 -1.17 4.95
C THR A 63 -9.32 0.32 5.06
N GLY A 64 -10.22 0.69 5.99
CA GLY A 64 -10.51 2.09 6.29
C GLY A 64 -9.27 2.90 6.71
N ALA A 65 -8.29 2.27 7.37
CA ALA A 65 -7.02 2.91 7.72
C ALA A 65 -6.15 3.22 6.48
N ASP A 66 -6.25 2.42 5.42
CA ASP A 66 -5.57 2.71 4.16
C ASP A 66 -6.25 3.87 3.43
N GLU A 67 -7.58 3.90 3.46
CA GLU A 67 -8.37 4.99 2.90
C GLU A 67 -8.08 6.32 3.62
N GLU A 68 -8.06 6.32 4.94
CA GLU A 68 -7.69 7.50 5.72
C GLU A 68 -6.28 7.99 5.38
N TYR A 69 -5.31 7.08 5.26
CA TYR A 69 -3.94 7.41 4.92
C TYR A 69 -3.81 8.09 3.56
N ILE A 70 -4.46 7.57 2.51
CA ILE A 70 -4.38 8.16 1.17
C ILE A 70 -5.11 9.50 1.06
N HIS A 71 -6.06 9.79 1.98
CA HIS A 71 -6.76 11.07 2.04
C HIS A 71 -6.00 12.16 2.82
N ARG A 72 -4.86 11.86 3.42
CA ARG A 72 -4.02 12.89 4.07
C ARG A 72 -3.61 13.97 3.07
N ALA A 73 -3.54 15.21 3.51
CA ALA A 73 -3.30 16.36 2.66
C ALA A 73 -1.98 16.30 1.88
N ASP A 74 -0.92 15.73 2.50
CA ASP A 74 0.40 15.55 1.90
C ASP A 74 0.42 14.47 0.81
N ILE A 75 -0.42 13.46 0.91
CA ILE A 75 -0.56 12.37 -0.06
C ILE A 75 -1.55 12.77 -1.17
N LYS A 76 -2.74 13.23 -0.80
CA LYS A 76 -3.85 13.57 -1.70
C LYS A 76 -3.50 14.63 -2.75
N SER A 77 -2.55 15.51 -2.45
CA SER A 77 -2.14 16.59 -3.37
C SER A 77 -1.55 16.09 -4.69
N ASN A 78 -1.13 14.82 -4.77
CA ASN A 78 -0.51 14.24 -5.95
C ASN A 78 -1.02 12.82 -6.19
N GLY A 79 -1.75 12.62 -7.30
CA GLY A 79 -2.32 11.32 -7.66
C GLY A 79 -1.30 10.18 -7.75
N ALA A 80 -0.10 10.45 -8.24
CA ALA A 80 0.97 9.44 -8.30
C ALA A 80 1.42 8.99 -6.90
N ARG A 81 1.40 9.91 -5.91
CA ARG A 81 1.69 9.56 -4.51
C ARG A 81 0.58 8.72 -3.91
N VAL A 82 -0.68 9.04 -4.21
CA VAL A 82 -1.85 8.25 -3.78
C VAL A 82 -1.71 6.81 -4.24
N ILE A 83 -1.42 6.60 -5.53
CA ILE A 83 -1.24 5.26 -6.09
C ILE A 83 -0.07 4.54 -5.41
N THR A 84 1.08 5.16 -5.29
CA THR A 84 2.26 4.55 -4.64
C THR A 84 1.98 4.19 -3.17
N ALA A 85 1.30 5.07 -2.45
CA ALA A 85 0.90 4.85 -1.06
C ALA A 85 -0.05 3.66 -0.94
N LEU A 86 -1.07 3.57 -1.82
CA LEU A 86 -2.01 2.46 -1.84
C LEU A 86 -1.29 1.13 -2.12
N LEU A 87 -0.47 1.08 -3.18
CA LEU A 87 0.27 -0.14 -3.53
C LEU A 87 1.18 -0.58 -2.39
N SER A 88 1.97 0.33 -1.81
CA SER A 88 2.90 0.00 -0.72
C SER A 88 2.20 -0.50 0.54
N ARG A 89 0.92 -0.16 0.76
CA ARG A 89 0.14 -0.60 1.90
C ARG A 89 -0.57 -1.93 1.67
N CYS A 90 -1.16 -2.12 0.51
CA CYS A 90 -1.99 -3.29 0.20
C CYS A 90 -1.21 -4.47 -0.36
N VAL A 91 -0.07 -4.25 -1.01
CA VAL A 91 0.77 -5.34 -1.51
C VAL A 91 1.53 -6.00 -0.37
N LEU A 92 1.43 -7.31 -0.27
CA LEU A 92 2.10 -8.14 0.74
C LEU A 92 3.47 -8.61 0.26
N SER A 93 3.55 -9.04 -1.02
CA SER A 93 4.78 -9.49 -1.64
C SER A 93 4.85 -9.15 -3.12
N VAL A 94 6.07 -8.99 -3.64
CA VAL A 94 6.39 -8.94 -5.06
C VAL A 94 7.42 -10.04 -5.32
N GLY A 95 6.97 -11.16 -5.90
CA GLY A 95 7.76 -12.39 -5.95
C GLY A 95 8.21 -12.84 -4.56
N THR A 96 9.51 -12.88 -4.35
CA THR A 96 10.13 -13.23 -3.07
C THR A 96 10.33 -12.04 -2.13
N LEU A 97 10.12 -10.81 -2.62
CA LEU A 97 10.29 -9.59 -1.84
C LEU A 97 9.05 -9.33 -0.96
N THR A 98 9.26 -9.09 0.32
CA THR A 98 8.24 -8.71 1.28
C THR A 98 8.67 -7.46 2.04
N LYS A 99 7.76 -6.77 2.70
CA LYS A 99 8.11 -5.64 3.58
C LYS A 99 9.16 -6.00 4.61
N LYS A 100 9.09 -7.22 5.17
CA LYS A 100 10.05 -7.71 6.17
C LYS A 100 11.43 -7.97 5.56
N SER A 101 11.49 -8.54 4.35
CA SER A 101 12.77 -8.84 3.68
C SER A 101 13.49 -7.58 3.21
N VAL A 102 12.74 -6.57 2.75
CA VAL A 102 13.28 -5.27 2.32
C VAL A 102 13.70 -4.42 3.53
N GLY A 103 12.99 -4.53 4.66
CA GLY A 103 13.34 -3.93 5.95
C GLY A 103 13.20 -2.41 6.05
N ASN A 104 13.16 -1.69 4.94
CA ASN A 104 13.05 -0.24 4.89
C ASN A 104 11.77 0.19 4.16
N PRO A 105 10.85 0.91 4.83
CA PRO A 105 9.60 1.36 4.21
C PRO A 105 9.79 2.20 2.94
N LYS A 106 10.83 3.04 2.88
CA LYS A 106 11.13 3.84 1.70
C LYS A 106 11.60 2.99 0.52
N GLU A 107 12.37 1.94 0.77
CA GLU A 107 12.81 1.01 -0.27
C GLU A 107 11.63 0.19 -0.78
N TRP A 108 10.71 -0.22 0.10
CA TRP A 108 9.47 -0.87 -0.28
C TRP A 108 8.62 0.01 -1.20
N GLU A 109 8.44 1.30 -0.88
CA GLU A 109 7.75 2.26 -1.77
C GLU A 109 8.47 2.46 -3.10
N ASN A 110 9.82 2.44 -3.11
CA ASN A 110 10.58 2.63 -4.33
C ASN A 110 10.37 1.51 -5.35
N ILE A 111 10.12 0.27 -4.90
CA ILE A 111 9.74 -0.83 -5.79
C ILE A 111 8.56 -0.42 -6.69
N PHE A 112 7.53 0.17 -6.10
CA PHE A 112 6.36 0.61 -6.85
C PHE A 112 6.60 1.86 -7.70
N LYS A 113 7.56 2.71 -7.34
CA LYS A 113 7.93 3.88 -8.15
C LYS A 113 8.73 3.48 -9.39
N GLU A 114 9.56 2.46 -9.26
CA GLU A 114 10.41 1.93 -10.33
C GLU A 114 9.67 0.94 -11.24
N MET A 115 8.58 0.35 -10.75
CA MET A 115 7.74 -0.59 -11.49
C MET A 115 7.09 0.07 -12.71
N LEU A 116 6.95 -0.66 -13.80
CA LEU A 116 6.27 -0.18 -15.00
C LEU A 116 4.81 0.17 -14.70
N SER A 117 4.29 1.18 -15.39
CA SER A 117 2.91 1.66 -15.17
C SER A 117 1.87 0.57 -15.38
N GLY A 118 2.04 -0.27 -16.41
CA GLY A 118 1.13 -1.39 -16.67
C GLY A 118 1.04 -2.39 -15.52
N ASP A 119 2.16 -2.70 -14.89
CA ASP A 119 2.19 -3.59 -13.72
C ASP A 119 1.52 -2.94 -12.51
N ARG A 120 1.74 -1.63 -12.31
CA ARG A 120 1.05 -0.86 -11.25
C ARG A 120 -0.47 -0.85 -11.45
N ASP A 121 -0.92 -0.72 -12.69
CA ASP A 121 -2.35 -0.71 -13.04
C ASP A 121 -2.98 -2.09 -12.76
N ILE A 122 -2.28 -3.18 -13.07
CA ILE A 122 -2.74 -4.55 -12.75
C ILE A 122 -2.87 -4.74 -11.24
N ILE A 123 -1.88 -4.31 -10.45
CA ILE A 123 -1.95 -4.40 -8.99
C ILE A 123 -3.13 -3.56 -8.46
N MET A 124 -3.32 -2.34 -8.96
CA MET A 124 -4.46 -1.49 -8.57
C MET A 124 -5.81 -2.13 -8.86
N LEU A 125 -5.94 -2.74 -10.05
CA LEU A 125 -7.17 -3.46 -10.41
C LEU A 125 -7.41 -4.66 -9.51
N ALA A 126 -6.36 -5.42 -9.17
CA ALA A 126 -6.45 -6.54 -8.25
C ALA A 126 -6.89 -6.08 -6.84
N ILE A 127 -6.27 -5.03 -6.28
CA ILE A 127 -6.66 -4.45 -4.98
C ILE A 127 -8.13 -4.00 -5.00
N ARG A 128 -8.56 -3.35 -6.09
CA ARG A 128 -9.94 -2.93 -6.23
C ARG A 128 -10.90 -4.11 -6.27
N ARG A 129 -10.58 -5.15 -7.04
CA ARG A 129 -11.36 -6.38 -7.15
C ARG A 129 -11.54 -7.04 -5.78
N GLU A 130 -10.46 -7.20 -5.02
CA GLU A 130 -10.50 -7.78 -3.68
C GLU A 130 -11.30 -6.91 -2.69
N SER A 131 -11.22 -5.57 -2.80
CA SER A 131 -11.82 -4.67 -1.81
C SER A 131 -13.29 -4.34 -2.09
N VAL A 132 -13.71 -4.32 -3.35
CA VAL A 132 -15.04 -3.80 -3.76
C VAL A 132 -15.79 -4.79 -4.67
N GLY A 133 -15.11 -5.82 -5.17
CA GLY A 133 -15.67 -6.81 -6.10
C GLY A 133 -15.47 -6.48 -7.57
N ASP A 134 -15.85 -7.43 -8.42
CA ASP A 134 -15.60 -7.40 -9.87
C ASP A 134 -16.55 -6.51 -10.66
N THR A 135 -17.71 -6.17 -10.10
CA THR A 135 -18.78 -5.49 -10.82
C THR A 135 -18.64 -3.96 -10.75
N ILE A 136 -18.69 -3.30 -11.89
CA ILE A 136 -18.77 -1.84 -12.01
C ILE A 136 -20.07 -1.49 -12.72
N GLU A 137 -20.96 -0.75 -12.06
CA GLU A 137 -22.09 -0.13 -12.73
C GLU A 137 -21.63 1.18 -13.38
N VAL A 138 -21.77 1.24 -14.71
CA VAL A 138 -21.44 2.46 -15.48
C VAL A 138 -22.73 2.98 -16.11
N THR A 139 -23.14 4.18 -15.71
CA THR A 139 -24.24 4.89 -16.37
C THR A 139 -23.67 5.81 -17.43
N HIS A 140 -24.01 5.55 -18.69
CA HIS A 140 -23.59 6.38 -19.81
C HIS A 140 -24.79 7.15 -20.36
N THR A 141 -24.73 8.48 -20.31
CA THR A 141 -25.73 9.34 -20.97
C THR A 141 -25.21 9.73 -22.35
N CYS A 142 -25.95 9.36 -23.40
CA CYS A 142 -25.59 9.74 -24.76
C CYS A 142 -25.78 11.25 -24.89
N PRO A 143 -24.76 12.04 -25.29
CA PRO A 143 -24.94 13.44 -25.58
C PRO A 143 -25.68 13.57 -26.92
N ASN A 144 -26.91 14.12 -26.91
CA ASN A 144 -27.64 14.57 -28.06
C ASN A 144 -27.25 16.02 -28.39
#